data_78a4a98c8d45c47f9f4c9bc5167c1598
#
_entry.id   78a4a98c8d45c47f9f4c9bc5167c1598
#
_cell.length_a   1.000
_cell.length_b   1.000
_cell.length_c   1.000
_cell.angle_alpha   90.00
_cell.angle_beta   90.00
_cell.angle_gamma   90.00
#
_symmetry.space_group_name_H-M   'P 1'
#
loop_
_entity.id
_entity.type
_entity.pdbx_description
1 polymer ?
#
loop_
_entity_poly.entity_id
_entity_poly.type
_entity_poly.pdbx_seq_one_letter_code
_entity_poly.pdbx_strand_id
1 'polypeptide(L)'
;DLFQDNVPYEEWAAYLKELLKEYGAEDGLVLDLGCGTGSMTQLLAEAGYDMIGADNSEEMLEIAMEKRAAAGLDILYLLQDMREFELYGTVKAAVSICDSMNYILEKEDLVQVFKLVNNYLDPSGIFIFDMNTEYKYTHLLADGTFAENREESSFIWENFYDEEERINEYDLTLFIKEGELFRKFEETHYQRCYSLDEVKEAAKEAGMDFVAAYDAFTRESVKDDSERIYLVFRERGK
;
A
#
# COMPACT_ATOMS: atom_id res chain seq x y z
N ASP A 1 0.38 8.47 -11.88
CA ASP A 1 0.92 7.66 -12.99
C ASP A 1 2.05 8.33 -13.81
N LEU A 2 2.23 9.66 -13.76
CA LEU A 2 3.25 10.36 -14.54
C LEU A 2 4.70 9.94 -14.26
N PHE A 3 4.95 9.38 -13.08
CA PHE A 3 6.25 8.89 -12.61
C PHE A 3 6.18 7.41 -12.20
N GLN A 4 5.24 6.66 -12.78
CA GLN A 4 5.00 5.25 -12.45
C GLN A 4 6.22 4.36 -12.76
N ASP A 5 7.05 4.73 -13.71
CA ASP A 5 8.29 4.06 -14.07
C ASP A 5 9.39 4.17 -12.98
N ASN A 6 9.21 5.04 -11.97
CA ASN A 6 10.07 5.08 -10.79
C ASN A 6 9.76 3.95 -9.79
N VAL A 7 8.63 3.25 -9.96
CA VAL A 7 8.24 2.10 -9.13
C VAL A 7 8.28 0.83 -9.97
N PRO A 8 9.10 -0.17 -9.63
CA PRO A 8 9.19 -1.42 -10.39
C PRO A 8 8.03 -2.36 -10.05
N TYR A 9 6.79 -1.96 -10.41
CA TYR A 9 5.56 -2.68 -10.07
C TYR A 9 5.56 -4.15 -10.48
N GLU A 10 6.16 -4.50 -11.61
CA GLU A 10 6.25 -5.89 -12.09
C GLU A 10 7.09 -6.76 -11.13
N GLU A 11 8.21 -6.23 -10.63
CA GLU A 11 9.05 -6.92 -9.66
C GLU A 11 8.33 -7.07 -8.31
N TRP A 12 7.63 -6.02 -7.89
CA TRP A 12 6.84 -6.03 -6.65
C TRP A 12 5.68 -7.03 -6.74
N ALA A 13 4.98 -7.07 -7.89
CA ALA A 13 3.92 -8.03 -8.13
C ALA A 13 4.45 -9.48 -8.16
N ALA A 14 5.63 -9.70 -8.74
CA ALA A 14 6.27 -11.01 -8.74
C ALA A 14 6.57 -11.48 -7.31
N TYR A 15 7.17 -10.61 -6.49
CA TYR A 15 7.46 -10.89 -5.09
C TYR A 15 6.18 -11.15 -4.26
N LEU A 16 5.15 -10.31 -4.45
CA LEU A 16 3.87 -10.46 -3.75
C LEU A 16 3.16 -11.76 -4.12
N LYS A 17 3.20 -12.17 -5.39
CA LYS A 17 2.66 -13.47 -5.85
C LYS A 17 3.37 -14.65 -5.19
N GLU A 18 4.69 -14.58 -5.01
CA GLU A 18 5.42 -15.62 -4.29
C GLU A 18 4.98 -15.70 -2.82
N LEU A 19 4.77 -14.54 -2.16
CA LEU A 19 4.24 -14.51 -0.80
C LEU A 19 2.82 -15.08 -0.72
N LEU A 20 1.92 -14.64 -1.60
CA LEU A 20 0.55 -15.15 -1.66
C LEU A 20 0.53 -16.67 -1.81
N LYS A 21 1.35 -17.21 -2.71
CA LYS A 21 1.48 -18.64 -2.92
C LYS A 21 2.03 -19.38 -1.69
N GLU A 22 3.12 -18.87 -1.10
CA GLU A 22 3.77 -19.45 0.08
C GLU A 22 2.81 -19.57 1.26
N TYR A 23 1.94 -18.58 1.43
CA TYR A 23 1.00 -18.54 2.55
C TYR A 23 -0.38 -19.09 2.24
N GLY A 24 -0.56 -19.72 1.08
CA GLY A 24 -1.75 -20.53 0.75
C GLY A 24 -2.87 -19.75 0.06
N ALA A 25 -2.54 -18.65 -0.62
CA ALA A 25 -3.45 -17.89 -1.47
C ALA A 25 -2.94 -17.90 -2.92
N GLU A 26 -2.86 -19.07 -3.53
CA GLU A 26 -2.42 -19.23 -4.94
C GLU A 26 -3.47 -18.75 -5.94
N ASP A 27 -4.73 -18.71 -5.54
CA ASP A 27 -5.91 -18.33 -6.32
C ASP A 27 -6.98 -17.74 -5.40
N GLY A 28 -8.09 -17.34 -5.99
CA GLY A 28 -9.27 -16.85 -5.28
C GLY A 28 -9.37 -15.34 -5.27
N LEU A 29 -10.31 -14.85 -4.49
CA LEU A 29 -10.62 -13.43 -4.39
C LEU A 29 -9.60 -12.73 -3.48
N VAL A 30 -8.97 -11.67 -3.98
CA VAL A 30 -7.98 -10.86 -3.25
C VAL A 30 -8.46 -9.41 -3.19
N LEU A 31 -8.42 -8.85 -1.99
CA LEU A 31 -8.66 -7.42 -1.75
C LEU A 31 -7.33 -6.67 -1.80
N ASP A 32 -7.23 -5.65 -2.64
CA ASP A 32 -6.13 -4.67 -2.65
C ASP A 32 -6.63 -3.39 -1.95
N LEU A 33 -6.15 -3.15 -0.74
CA LEU A 33 -6.61 -2.10 0.17
C LEU A 33 -5.68 -0.89 0.11
N GLY A 34 -6.18 0.25 -0.35
CA GLY A 34 -5.37 1.40 -0.76
C GLY A 34 -4.77 1.16 -2.15
N CYS A 35 -5.60 0.73 -3.12
CA CYS A 35 -5.14 0.29 -4.43
C CYS A 35 -4.68 1.43 -5.35
N GLY A 36 -4.97 2.69 -5.01
CA GLY A 36 -4.62 3.86 -5.80
C GLY A 36 -5.13 3.77 -7.24
N THR A 37 -4.24 4.00 -8.19
CA THR A 37 -4.55 3.91 -9.63
C THR A 37 -4.61 2.46 -10.16
N GLY A 38 -4.63 1.46 -9.29
CA GLY A 38 -4.87 0.06 -9.61
C GLY A 38 -3.71 -0.68 -10.30
N SER A 39 -2.49 -0.14 -10.27
CA SER A 39 -1.35 -0.77 -10.97
C SER A 39 -1.02 -2.16 -10.41
N MET A 40 -0.96 -2.32 -9.09
CA MET A 40 -0.76 -3.63 -8.46
C MET A 40 -1.97 -4.55 -8.65
N THR A 41 -3.18 -4.02 -8.46
CA THR A 41 -4.45 -4.73 -8.66
C THR A 41 -4.52 -5.34 -10.07
N GLN A 42 -4.16 -4.56 -11.10
CA GLN A 42 -4.13 -5.02 -12.48
C GLN A 42 -3.15 -6.18 -12.69
N LEU A 43 -1.91 -6.04 -12.21
CA LEU A 43 -0.87 -7.08 -12.35
C LEU A 43 -1.25 -8.39 -11.65
N LEU A 44 -1.96 -8.32 -10.53
CA LEU A 44 -2.49 -9.50 -9.85
C LEU A 44 -3.67 -10.11 -10.64
N ALA A 45 -4.57 -9.29 -11.21
CA ALA A 45 -5.65 -9.78 -12.06
C ALA A 45 -5.11 -10.47 -13.33
N GLU A 46 -4.11 -9.90 -13.99
CA GLU A 46 -3.40 -10.51 -15.13
C GLU A 46 -2.72 -11.83 -14.76
N ALA A 47 -2.32 -11.99 -13.50
CA ALA A 47 -1.76 -13.23 -12.96
C ALA A 47 -2.83 -14.28 -12.62
N GLY A 48 -4.13 -13.95 -12.76
CA GLY A 48 -5.25 -14.90 -12.60
C GLY A 48 -5.97 -14.82 -11.25
N TYR A 49 -5.70 -13.81 -10.43
CA TYR A 49 -6.49 -13.56 -9.21
C TYR A 49 -7.79 -12.85 -9.54
N ASP A 50 -8.85 -13.18 -8.81
CA ASP A 50 -10.07 -12.36 -8.78
C ASP A 50 -9.81 -11.16 -7.86
N MET A 51 -9.98 -9.93 -8.36
CA MET A 51 -9.53 -8.75 -7.65
C MET A 51 -10.66 -7.81 -7.25
N ILE A 52 -10.58 -7.34 -5.99
CA ILE A 52 -11.28 -6.14 -5.52
C ILE A 52 -10.21 -5.11 -5.17
N GLY A 53 -10.27 -3.91 -5.76
CA GLY A 53 -9.48 -2.76 -5.35
C GLY A 53 -10.34 -1.79 -4.53
N ALA A 54 -9.86 -1.34 -3.39
CA ALA A 54 -10.51 -0.32 -2.58
C ALA A 54 -9.55 0.84 -2.33
N ASP A 55 -10.03 2.05 -2.56
CA ASP A 55 -9.30 3.28 -2.29
C ASP A 55 -10.26 4.40 -1.88
N ASN A 56 -9.80 5.40 -1.15
CA ASN A 56 -10.61 6.54 -0.73
C ASN A 56 -10.53 7.74 -1.68
N SER A 57 -9.69 7.69 -2.72
CA SER A 57 -9.58 8.72 -3.75
C SER A 57 -10.40 8.37 -4.99
N GLU A 58 -11.41 9.18 -5.27
CA GLU A 58 -12.24 9.04 -6.48
C GLU A 58 -11.39 9.21 -7.74
N GLU A 59 -10.48 10.18 -7.75
CA GLU A 59 -9.61 10.47 -8.89
C GLU A 59 -8.66 9.32 -9.20
N MET A 60 -8.12 8.67 -8.17
CA MET A 60 -7.28 7.48 -8.35
C MET A 60 -8.08 6.32 -8.94
N LEU A 61 -9.30 6.09 -8.45
CA LEU A 61 -10.17 5.03 -8.93
C LEU A 61 -10.68 5.27 -10.35
N GLU A 62 -10.88 6.54 -10.78
CA GLU A 62 -11.21 6.84 -12.18
C GLU A 62 -10.11 6.31 -13.12
N ILE A 63 -8.83 6.58 -12.78
CA ILE A 63 -7.67 6.06 -13.54
C ILE A 63 -7.62 4.53 -13.49
N ALA A 64 -7.87 3.92 -12.33
CA ALA A 64 -7.91 2.47 -12.18
C ALA A 64 -9.00 1.82 -13.05
N MET A 65 -10.19 2.43 -13.12
CA MET A 65 -11.28 1.97 -13.98
C MET A 65 -10.97 2.12 -15.47
N GLU A 66 -10.30 3.20 -15.88
CA GLU A 66 -9.83 3.38 -17.26
C GLU A 66 -8.82 2.29 -17.65
N LYS A 67 -7.82 2.02 -16.80
CA LYS A 67 -6.84 0.94 -17.00
C LYS A 67 -7.51 -0.42 -17.11
N ARG A 68 -8.44 -0.75 -16.19
CA ARG A 68 -9.23 -1.98 -16.23
C ARG A 68 -9.97 -2.13 -17.56
N ALA A 69 -10.65 -1.08 -18.02
CA ALA A 69 -11.40 -1.10 -19.26
C ALA A 69 -10.49 -1.30 -20.48
N ALA A 70 -9.34 -0.63 -20.52
CA ALA A 70 -8.36 -0.77 -21.59
C ALA A 70 -7.74 -2.17 -21.65
N ALA A 71 -7.51 -2.80 -20.51
CA ALA A 71 -6.98 -4.16 -20.40
C ALA A 71 -8.03 -5.26 -20.56
N GLY A 72 -9.34 -4.92 -20.51
CA GLY A 72 -10.44 -5.89 -20.60
C GLY A 72 -10.50 -6.84 -19.39
N LEU A 73 -10.07 -6.37 -18.22
CA LEU A 73 -10.04 -7.15 -16.98
C LEU A 73 -11.36 -7.02 -16.20
N ASP A 74 -11.70 -8.06 -15.44
CA ASP A 74 -12.84 -8.06 -14.51
C ASP A 74 -12.33 -7.78 -13.08
N ILE A 75 -12.27 -6.49 -12.73
CA ILE A 75 -11.84 -6.02 -11.41
C ILE A 75 -12.97 -5.18 -10.83
N LEU A 76 -13.33 -5.42 -9.58
CA LEU A 76 -14.27 -4.57 -8.85
C LEU A 76 -13.50 -3.48 -8.09
N TYR A 77 -13.75 -2.21 -8.42
CA TYR A 77 -13.23 -1.08 -7.67
C TYR A 77 -14.30 -0.47 -6.76
N LEU A 78 -13.92 -0.16 -5.52
CA LEU A 78 -14.78 0.38 -4.47
C LEU A 78 -14.19 1.67 -3.92
N LEU A 79 -14.97 2.75 -3.91
CA LEU A 79 -14.60 4.00 -3.24
C LEU A 79 -14.90 3.86 -1.75
N GLN A 80 -13.89 3.46 -0.98
CA GLN A 80 -14.01 3.18 0.46
C GLN A 80 -12.72 3.49 1.21
N ASP A 81 -12.86 4.00 2.42
CA ASP A 81 -11.74 4.18 3.35
C ASP A 81 -11.40 2.84 4.03
N MET A 82 -10.12 2.52 4.14
CA MET A 82 -9.67 1.27 4.76
C MET A 82 -10.04 1.15 6.25
N ARG A 83 -10.42 2.25 6.91
CA ARG A 83 -10.86 2.29 8.31
C ARG A 83 -12.34 1.93 8.50
N GLU A 84 -13.11 1.87 7.40
CA GLU A 84 -14.56 1.64 7.47
C GLU A 84 -15.13 0.85 6.29
N PHE A 85 -14.29 0.14 5.53
CA PHE A 85 -14.72 -0.59 4.36
C PHE A 85 -15.66 -1.76 4.68
N GLU A 86 -16.55 -2.07 3.74
CA GLU A 86 -17.50 -3.17 3.81
C GLU A 86 -17.45 -4.01 2.55
N LEU A 87 -17.47 -5.35 2.71
CA LEU A 87 -17.58 -6.31 1.61
C LEU A 87 -18.83 -7.17 1.78
N TYR A 88 -19.40 -7.66 0.67
CA TYR A 88 -20.55 -8.58 0.70
C TYR A 88 -20.19 -10.01 1.12
N GLY A 89 -18.92 -10.36 1.11
CA GLY A 89 -18.43 -11.69 1.45
C GLY A 89 -17.01 -11.63 1.96
N THR A 90 -16.37 -12.78 2.03
CA THR A 90 -14.97 -12.89 2.48
C THR A 90 -14.03 -13.02 1.29
N VAL A 91 -12.75 -12.73 1.52
CA VAL A 91 -11.67 -12.82 0.55
C VAL A 91 -10.60 -13.80 1.02
N LYS A 92 -9.93 -14.45 0.11
CA LYS A 92 -8.85 -15.41 0.39
C LYS A 92 -7.63 -14.71 0.99
N ALA A 93 -7.33 -13.53 0.48
CA ALA A 93 -6.26 -12.68 0.98
C ALA A 93 -6.65 -11.21 0.88
N ALA A 94 -6.04 -10.40 1.73
CA ALA A 94 -5.97 -8.96 1.57
C ALA A 94 -4.50 -8.55 1.36
N VAL A 95 -4.28 -7.55 0.53
CA VAL A 95 -2.97 -6.92 0.33
C VAL A 95 -3.09 -5.42 0.49
N SER A 96 -2.01 -4.73 0.88
CA SER A 96 -1.96 -3.27 0.93
C SER A 96 -0.51 -2.85 0.65
N ILE A 97 -0.25 -2.39 -0.55
CA ILE A 97 1.10 -2.23 -1.08
C ILE A 97 1.40 -0.76 -1.36
N CYS A 98 2.68 -0.42 -1.48
CA CYS A 98 3.17 0.95 -1.64
C CYS A 98 2.92 1.83 -0.40
N ASP A 99 3.31 1.32 0.78
CA ASP A 99 3.23 2.04 2.06
C ASP A 99 1.87 2.64 2.42
N SER A 100 0.78 2.11 1.81
CA SER A 100 -0.58 2.59 2.09
C SER A 100 -0.94 2.50 3.58
N MET A 101 -0.43 1.51 4.31
CA MET A 101 -0.65 1.37 5.75
C MET A 101 0.04 2.47 6.59
N ASN A 102 1.07 3.13 6.08
CA ASN A 102 1.70 4.26 6.77
C ASN A 102 0.81 5.53 6.79
N TYR A 103 -0.20 5.62 5.91
CA TYR A 103 -1.18 6.71 5.91
C TYR A 103 -2.20 6.62 7.07
N ILE A 104 -2.22 5.51 7.81
CA ILE A 104 -2.98 5.40 9.04
C ILE A 104 -2.19 6.08 10.16
N LEU A 105 -2.64 7.25 10.59
CA LEU A 105 -1.88 8.08 11.55
C LEU A 105 -2.14 7.70 13.00
N GLU A 106 -3.33 7.15 13.33
CA GLU A 106 -3.71 6.82 14.69
C GLU A 106 -3.65 5.31 14.95
N LYS A 107 -3.15 4.92 16.13
CA LYS A 107 -3.04 3.49 16.51
C LYS A 107 -4.40 2.80 16.56
N GLU A 108 -5.41 3.50 17.02
CA GLU A 108 -6.78 3.04 17.11
C GLU A 108 -7.35 2.71 15.71
N ASP A 109 -7.02 3.54 14.71
CA ASP A 109 -7.39 3.33 13.32
C ASP A 109 -6.65 2.12 12.73
N LEU A 110 -5.36 1.95 13.06
CA LEU A 110 -4.60 0.77 12.65
C LEU A 110 -5.24 -0.52 13.20
N VAL A 111 -5.63 -0.54 14.46
CA VAL A 111 -6.38 -1.66 15.07
C VAL A 111 -7.72 -1.88 14.36
N GLN A 112 -8.41 -0.80 13.99
CA GLN A 112 -9.69 -0.89 13.28
C GLN A 112 -9.51 -1.49 11.87
N VAL A 113 -8.49 -1.09 11.13
CA VAL A 113 -8.16 -1.70 9.82
C VAL A 113 -7.92 -3.20 9.99
N PHE A 114 -7.10 -3.61 10.96
CA PHE A 114 -6.87 -5.04 11.23
C PHE A 114 -8.16 -5.79 11.61
N LYS A 115 -9.06 -5.18 12.39
CA LYS A 115 -10.36 -5.80 12.74
C LYS A 115 -11.24 -6.03 11.51
N LEU A 116 -11.29 -5.04 10.60
CA LEU A 116 -12.07 -5.17 9.37
C LEU A 116 -11.45 -6.21 8.43
N VAL A 117 -10.12 -6.18 8.25
CA VAL A 117 -9.43 -7.19 7.46
C VAL A 117 -9.68 -8.60 8.04
N ASN A 118 -9.53 -8.77 9.35
CA ASN A 118 -9.81 -10.06 10.01
C ASN A 118 -11.26 -10.51 9.79
N ASN A 119 -12.21 -9.57 9.83
CA ASN A 119 -13.63 -9.86 9.60
C ASN A 119 -13.92 -10.31 8.17
N TYR A 120 -13.22 -9.78 7.18
CA TYR A 120 -13.48 -10.09 5.76
C TYR A 120 -12.54 -11.15 5.16
N LEU A 121 -11.52 -11.61 5.87
CA LEU A 121 -10.72 -12.75 5.43
C LEU A 121 -11.51 -14.07 5.57
N ASP A 122 -11.27 -15.00 4.67
CA ASP A 122 -11.67 -16.41 4.82
C ASP A 122 -11.03 -17.02 6.06
N PRO A 123 -11.56 -18.15 6.60
CA PRO A 123 -10.87 -18.89 7.65
C PRO A 123 -9.43 -19.21 7.26
N SER A 124 -8.48 -18.80 8.09
CA SER A 124 -7.03 -18.88 7.83
C SER A 124 -6.53 -18.03 6.65
N GLY A 125 -7.32 -17.09 6.15
CA GLY A 125 -6.91 -16.13 5.13
C GLY A 125 -5.75 -15.25 5.61
N ILE A 126 -5.08 -14.59 4.69
CA ILE A 126 -3.86 -13.83 4.99
C ILE A 126 -4.00 -12.35 4.63
N PHE A 127 -3.29 -11.53 5.39
CA PHE A 127 -3.09 -10.12 5.09
C PHE A 127 -1.60 -9.86 4.88
N ILE A 128 -1.23 -9.35 3.72
CA ILE A 128 0.14 -9.00 3.36
C ILE A 128 0.18 -7.52 3.03
N PHE A 129 1.08 -6.80 3.67
CA PHE A 129 1.29 -5.39 3.37
C PHE A 129 2.75 -5.00 3.56
N ASP A 130 3.13 -3.87 2.98
CA ASP A 130 4.43 -3.30 3.21
C ASP A 130 4.35 -1.98 3.98
N MET A 131 5.44 -1.62 4.63
CA MET A 131 5.58 -0.35 5.35
C MET A 131 6.99 0.19 5.19
N ASN A 132 7.08 1.51 5.11
CA ASN A 132 8.33 2.23 5.31
C ASN A 132 8.77 2.14 6.78
N THR A 133 10.06 2.09 7.01
CA THR A 133 10.67 1.98 8.33
C THR A 133 11.17 3.31 8.86
N GLU A 134 11.52 3.34 10.15
CA GLU A 134 12.18 4.49 10.75
C GLU A 134 13.52 4.82 10.07
N TYR A 135 14.28 3.79 9.69
CA TYR A 135 15.53 3.99 8.96
C TYR A 135 15.32 4.77 7.66
N LYS A 136 14.28 4.44 6.90
CA LYS A 136 13.95 5.18 5.67
C LYS A 136 13.64 6.64 5.95
N TYR A 137 12.78 6.91 6.94
CA TYR A 137 12.39 8.28 7.27
C TYR A 137 13.53 9.13 7.82
N THR A 138 14.41 8.54 8.64
CA THR A 138 15.48 9.28 9.31
C THR A 138 16.77 9.40 8.50
N HIS A 139 17.10 8.39 7.65
CA HIS A 139 18.39 8.32 6.96
C HIS A 139 18.30 8.55 5.45
N LEU A 140 17.19 8.17 4.80
CA LEU A 140 17.07 8.27 3.35
C LEU A 140 16.23 9.47 2.92
N LEU A 141 15.11 9.70 3.58
CA LEU A 141 14.23 10.82 3.30
C LEU A 141 14.63 12.04 4.15
N ALA A 142 14.71 11.89 5.47
CA ALA A 142 15.05 12.93 6.43
C ALA A 142 14.37 14.29 6.07
N ASP A 143 15.13 15.39 6.12
CA ASP A 143 14.68 16.71 5.65
C ASP A 143 15.16 16.95 4.21
N GLY A 144 14.97 15.94 3.36
CA GLY A 144 15.47 15.93 1.99
C GLY A 144 14.54 16.62 1.00
N THR A 145 15.12 17.11 -0.09
CA THR A 145 14.38 17.58 -1.26
C THR A 145 14.75 16.71 -2.45
N PHE A 146 13.75 16.11 -3.08
CA PHE A 146 13.89 15.26 -4.24
C PHE A 146 13.19 15.95 -5.42
N ALA A 147 13.78 15.90 -6.60
CA ALA A 147 13.18 16.49 -7.77
C ALA A 147 13.51 15.69 -9.02
N GLU A 148 12.56 15.62 -9.92
CA GLU A 148 12.76 15.06 -11.25
C GLU A 148 12.14 15.97 -12.29
N ASN A 149 12.86 16.18 -13.40
CA ASN A 149 12.41 17.02 -14.50
C ASN A 149 12.38 16.23 -15.79
N ARG A 150 11.20 16.11 -16.38
CA ARG A 150 10.92 15.48 -17.69
C ARG A 150 10.38 16.51 -18.67
N GLU A 151 10.23 16.13 -19.93
CA GLU A 151 9.74 17.03 -20.98
C GLU A 151 8.28 17.46 -20.74
N GLU A 152 7.41 16.56 -20.26
CA GLU A 152 5.98 16.79 -20.09
C GLU A 152 5.56 17.00 -18.64
N SER A 153 6.45 16.70 -17.68
CA SER A 153 6.15 16.80 -16.25
C SER A 153 7.39 16.97 -15.41
N SER A 154 7.22 17.54 -14.23
CA SER A 154 8.29 17.64 -13.22
C SER A 154 7.67 17.53 -11.84
N PHE A 155 8.44 17.06 -10.87
CA PHE A 155 8.06 17.18 -9.47
C PHE A 155 9.18 17.72 -8.60
N ILE A 156 8.78 18.33 -7.48
CA ILE A 156 9.61 18.63 -6.33
C ILE A 156 8.91 18.01 -5.12
N TRP A 157 9.62 17.16 -4.41
CA TRP A 157 9.18 16.56 -3.17
C TRP A 157 10.07 17.01 -2.04
N GLU A 158 9.52 17.78 -1.10
CA GLU A 158 10.17 18.25 0.11
C GLU A 158 9.69 17.39 1.28
N ASN A 159 10.60 16.76 2.00
CA ASN A 159 10.31 15.81 3.06
C ASN A 159 10.74 16.36 4.42
N PHE A 160 9.94 16.12 5.44
CA PHE A 160 10.23 16.43 6.82
C PHE A 160 9.77 15.30 7.75
N TYR A 161 10.64 14.86 8.67
CA TYR A 161 10.30 13.83 9.64
C TYR A 161 10.32 14.36 11.07
N ASP A 162 9.16 14.36 11.74
CA ASP A 162 9.02 14.65 13.15
C ASP A 162 9.32 13.41 13.99
N GLU A 163 10.49 13.38 14.67
CA GLU A 163 10.93 12.26 15.48
C GLU A 163 10.08 12.06 16.76
N GLU A 164 9.49 13.15 17.33
CA GLU A 164 8.69 13.05 18.55
C GLU A 164 7.32 12.45 18.25
N GLU A 165 6.66 12.94 17.21
CA GLU A 165 5.34 12.45 16.79
C GLU A 165 5.46 11.19 15.92
N ARG A 166 6.65 10.90 15.36
CA ARG A 166 6.93 9.83 14.42
C ARG A 166 6.08 9.93 13.16
N ILE A 167 5.89 11.15 12.71
CA ILE A 167 5.15 11.49 11.49
C ILE A 167 6.12 12.00 10.44
N ASN A 168 6.01 11.43 9.25
CA ASN A 168 6.68 11.94 8.06
C ASN A 168 5.68 12.76 7.26
N GLU A 169 5.99 14.04 7.07
CA GLU A 169 5.28 14.95 6.18
C GLU A 169 6.08 15.09 4.89
N TYR A 170 5.40 15.08 3.75
CA TYR A 170 6.02 15.49 2.52
C TYR A 170 5.09 16.32 1.66
N ASP A 171 5.65 17.41 1.14
CA ASP A 171 5.00 18.30 0.21
C ASP A 171 5.42 17.93 -1.22
N LEU A 172 4.46 17.59 -2.02
CA LEU A 172 4.66 17.25 -3.42
C LEU A 172 4.15 18.36 -4.32
N THR A 173 5.07 19.04 -5.01
CA THR A 173 4.73 19.98 -6.07
C THR A 173 4.91 19.30 -7.42
N LEU A 174 3.82 19.23 -8.19
CA LEU A 174 3.80 18.69 -9.55
C LEU A 174 3.63 19.81 -10.56
N PHE A 175 4.34 19.71 -11.68
CA PHE A 175 4.17 20.56 -12.85
C PHE A 175 3.84 19.65 -14.03
N ILE A 176 2.66 19.87 -14.63
CA ILE A 176 2.16 19.06 -15.76
C ILE A 176 2.00 19.99 -16.96
N LYS A 177 2.56 19.60 -18.10
CA LYS A 177 2.52 20.39 -19.33
C LYS A 177 1.14 20.40 -19.94
N GLU A 178 0.63 21.59 -20.19
CA GLU A 178 -0.60 21.86 -20.90
C GLU A 178 -0.30 22.83 -22.08
N GLY A 179 -0.03 22.26 -23.25
CA GLY A 179 0.37 23.04 -24.43
C GLY A 179 1.78 23.66 -24.25
N GLU A 180 1.89 24.98 -24.20
CA GLU A 180 3.16 25.70 -23.98
C GLU A 180 3.40 26.12 -22.52
N LEU A 181 2.48 25.81 -21.62
CA LEU A 181 2.53 26.17 -20.21
C LEU A 181 2.60 24.91 -19.32
N PHE A 182 2.97 25.11 -18.06
CA PHE A 182 2.89 24.11 -17.04
C PHE A 182 1.85 24.49 -16.00
N ARG A 183 0.97 23.56 -15.67
CA ARG A 183 0.04 23.69 -14.56
C ARG A 183 0.69 23.12 -13.30
N LYS A 184 0.62 23.89 -12.22
CA LYS A 184 1.12 23.49 -10.91
C LYS A 184 0.01 22.83 -10.09
N PHE A 185 0.36 21.76 -9.39
CA PHE A 185 -0.44 21.11 -8.35
C PHE A 185 0.41 20.96 -7.10
N GLU A 186 -0.22 21.03 -5.95
CA GLU A 186 0.45 20.87 -4.65
C GLU A 186 -0.39 19.91 -3.80
N GLU A 187 0.29 18.95 -3.17
CA GLU A 187 -0.29 17.96 -2.29
C GLU A 187 0.60 17.81 -1.07
N THR A 188 0.00 17.71 0.12
CA THR A 188 0.70 17.40 1.36
C THR A 188 0.25 16.05 1.86
N HIS A 189 1.20 15.20 2.20
CA HIS A 189 0.96 13.84 2.67
C HIS A 189 1.57 13.63 4.05
N TYR A 190 0.89 12.84 4.87
CA TYR A 190 1.34 12.46 6.20
C TYR A 190 1.41 10.95 6.31
N GLN A 191 2.51 10.44 6.79
CA GLN A 191 2.72 9.01 7.02
C GLN A 191 3.26 8.79 8.44
N ARG A 192 2.70 7.80 9.14
CA ARG A 192 3.20 7.41 10.46
C ARG A 192 4.23 6.31 10.35
N CYS A 193 5.32 6.49 11.08
CA CYS A 193 6.33 5.46 11.30
C CYS A 193 5.90 4.54 12.44
N TYR A 194 5.47 3.33 12.12
CA TYR A 194 5.20 2.28 13.10
C TYR A 194 6.41 1.37 13.29
N SER A 195 6.70 1.02 14.53
CA SER A 195 7.62 -0.08 14.81
C SER A 195 6.94 -1.43 14.54
N LEU A 196 7.73 -2.46 14.26
CA LEU A 196 7.22 -3.81 14.05
C LEU A 196 6.42 -4.32 15.27
N ASP A 197 6.81 -3.94 16.47
CA ASP A 197 6.11 -4.36 17.70
C ASP A 197 4.76 -3.65 17.86
N GLU A 198 4.66 -2.36 17.53
CA GLU A 198 3.37 -1.65 17.51
C GLU A 198 2.39 -2.27 16.54
N VAL A 199 2.85 -2.65 15.34
CA VAL A 199 2.02 -3.32 14.33
C VAL A 199 1.55 -4.70 14.82
N LYS A 200 2.45 -5.49 15.43
CA LYS A 200 2.09 -6.79 16.03
C LYS A 200 1.07 -6.66 17.17
N GLU A 201 1.22 -5.63 18.01
CA GLU A 201 0.28 -5.37 19.10
C GLU A 201 -1.10 -5.01 18.54
N ALA A 202 -1.18 -4.11 17.55
CA ALA A 202 -2.43 -3.73 16.89
C ALA A 202 -3.13 -4.94 16.25
N ALA A 203 -2.40 -5.76 15.51
CA ALA A 203 -2.93 -6.97 14.90
C ALA A 203 -3.43 -7.98 15.94
N LYS A 204 -2.68 -8.17 17.02
CA LYS A 204 -3.08 -9.04 18.14
C LYS A 204 -4.35 -8.56 18.83
N GLU A 205 -4.49 -7.26 19.06
CA GLU A 205 -5.71 -6.66 19.61
C GLU A 205 -6.91 -6.88 18.67
N ALA A 206 -6.69 -6.83 17.37
CA ALA A 206 -7.69 -7.10 16.34
C ALA A 206 -8.00 -8.60 16.16
N GLY A 207 -7.28 -9.49 16.85
CA GLY A 207 -7.50 -10.94 16.76
C GLY A 207 -6.79 -11.60 15.59
N MET A 208 -5.74 -11.01 15.01
CA MET A 208 -4.93 -11.61 13.96
C MET A 208 -3.62 -12.18 14.52
N ASP A 209 -3.13 -13.24 13.91
CA ASP A 209 -1.85 -13.84 14.24
C ASP A 209 -0.74 -13.30 13.33
N PHE A 210 0.36 -12.82 13.93
CA PHE A 210 1.58 -12.48 13.20
C PHE A 210 2.24 -13.76 12.67
N VAL A 211 2.60 -13.77 11.39
CA VAL A 211 3.22 -14.93 10.72
C VAL A 211 4.68 -14.65 10.40
N ALA A 212 4.96 -13.57 9.68
CA ALA A 212 6.32 -13.24 9.25
C ALA A 212 6.51 -11.73 9.02
N ALA A 213 7.76 -11.30 9.07
CA ALA A 213 8.21 -10.01 8.56
C ALA A 213 9.53 -10.20 7.80
N TYR A 214 9.64 -9.56 6.66
CA TYR A 214 10.79 -9.65 5.76
C TYR A 214 11.34 -8.28 5.43
N ASP A 215 12.66 -8.20 5.30
CA ASP A 215 13.32 -7.12 4.58
C ASP A 215 12.81 -7.11 3.13
N ALA A 216 12.37 -5.97 2.62
CA ALA A 216 11.60 -5.90 1.38
C ALA A 216 12.30 -6.61 0.20
N PHE A 217 11.49 -7.30 -0.58
CA PHE A 217 11.90 -8.06 -1.77
C PHE A 217 12.88 -9.20 -1.50
N THR A 218 13.01 -9.61 -0.23
CA THR A 218 13.83 -10.73 0.20
C THR A 218 13.02 -11.73 1.04
N ARG A 219 13.68 -12.79 1.53
CA ARG A 219 13.18 -13.69 2.58
C ARG A 219 14.01 -13.57 3.85
N GLU A 220 14.85 -12.55 3.93
CA GLU A 220 15.66 -12.28 5.09
C GLU A 220 14.83 -11.61 6.20
N SER A 221 15.24 -11.78 7.42
CA SER A 221 14.63 -11.09 8.56
C SER A 221 14.86 -9.59 8.45
N VAL A 222 13.91 -8.82 8.99
CA VAL A 222 14.05 -7.37 9.14
C VAL A 222 15.34 -7.01 9.87
N LYS A 223 16.05 -6.01 9.38
CA LYS A 223 17.31 -5.48 9.88
C LYS A 223 17.14 -4.05 10.36
N ASP A 224 18.10 -3.53 11.12
CA ASP A 224 18.08 -2.15 11.60
C ASP A 224 18.14 -1.12 10.45
N ASP A 225 18.70 -1.51 9.30
CA ASP A 225 18.84 -0.70 8.09
C ASP A 225 17.84 -1.06 6.97
N SER A 226 16.84 -1.89 7.25
CA SER A 226 15.76 -2.17 6.31
C SER A 226 15.01 -0.88 6.00
N GLU A 227 14.90 -0.54 4.71
CA GLU A 227 14.20 0.68 4.25
C GLU A 227 12.68 0.50 4.22
N ARG A 228 12.25 -0.72 3.90
CA ARG A 228 10.87 -1.16 3.75
C ARG A 228 10.77 -2.59 4.23
N ILE A 229 9.67 -2.93 4.86
CA ILE A 229 9.40 -4.28 5.34
C ILE A 229 8.08 -4.79 4.80
N TYR A 230 8.02 -6.08 4.50
CA TYR A 230 6.78 -6.79 4.21
C TYR A 230 6.34 -7.58 5.43
N LEU A 231 5.06 -7.48 5.77
CA LEU A 231 4.48 -8.16 6.93
C LEU A 231 3.38 -9.10 6.48
N VAL A 232 3.30 -10.25 7.14
CA VAL A 232 2.29 -11.28 6.88
C VAL A 232 1.55 -11.57 8.18
N PHE A 233 0.24 -11.43 8.14
CA PHE A 233 -0.68 -11.78 9.22
C PHE A 233 -1.71 -12.80 8.74
N ARG A 234 -2.28 -13.54 9.67
CA ARG A 234 -3.29 -14.57 9.40
C ARG A 234 -4.55 -14.29 10.20
N GLU A 235 -5.68 -14.53 9.54
CA GLU A 235 -6.99 -14.53 10.19
C GLU A 235 -7.00 -15.54 11.33
N ARG A 236 -7.68 -15.16 12.42
CA ARG A 236 -7.91 -16.00 13.57
C ARG A 236 -9.31 -15.79 14.10
N GLY A 237 -9.99 -16.90 14.41
CA GLY A 237 -11.27 -16.89 15.13
C GLY A 237 -12.46 -17.34 14.30
N LYS A 238 -12.25 -17.75 13.05
CA LYS A 238 -13.29 -18.35 12.21
C LYS A 238 -13.12 -19.84 12.05
#